data_5141fa0f24f1e831f621f1d4cbc7e0d4
#
_entry.id   5141fa0f24f1e831f621f1d4cbc7e0d4
#
_cell.length_a   1.000
_cell.length_b   1.000
_cell.length_c   1.000
_cell.angle_alpha   90.00
_cell.angle_beta   90.00
_cell.angle_gamma   90.00
#
_symmetry.space_group_name_H-M   'P 1'
#
loop_
_entity.id
_entity.type
_entity.pdbx_description
1 polymer ?
#
loop_
_entity_poly.entity_id
_entity_poly.type
_entity_poly.pdbx_seq_one_letter_code
_entity_poly.pdbx_strand_id
1 'polypeptide(L)'
;MTRKQVVVVAVLPLLLASCATNRLNIEKPKESYVEPSFEEKMSTIGMSLDIDMPSLEKSINALLPSLLYEDNDMENNNMMIKVWKTQNIRFSVSGNKISCTLPLKIWVQTGFKKTVLGITAQQYYQANGAITVKLSTSFQLLNDWKLVTYTTLDSYSWTEKPTINVAGFAMPVTTIADLTINAMKKTINSSINEAVEKNLDVKSIMEEAWKKSQEPVLIDKEYDAWLKISPEKIYSTTITNTGNSININLGMDAVIEASIGKKPATPRRVLLPNYQQVTQIKPNFNIGLNVEVEMKKLKEIVQKEIIGKTFEQGRNKIIINEIDIYGHDGFLVVGVNVIGSVKGTIYCVGKLYFDNEVQSLRITDFDFDVKTKNALVKSANWLLHKKFLSLIEPYLTVPLKKEIDEVIQSSNTMLDNYTITKGVSLKGKINSVTFNNIDITNSSVIIRGKLKGNLKLFVNQLDF
;
A
#
# COMPACT_ATOMS: atom_id res chain seq x y z
N MET A 1 32.01 94.02 -57.65
CA MET A 1 30.55 93.79 -57.51
C MET A 1 30.30 92.29 -57.33
N THR A 2 30.16 91.87 -56.11
CA THR A 2 30.02 90.47 -55.74
C THR A 2 28.76 90.25 -54.96
N ARG A 3 27.84 89.48 -55.55
CA ARG A 3 26.56 89.05 -54.97
C ARG A 3 26.76 88.05 -53.86
N LYS A 4 26.36 88.35 -52.63
CA LYS A 4 26.26 87.38 -51.53
C LYS A 4 24.96 86.59 -51.68
N GLN A 5 25.08 85.29 -51.83
CA GLN A 5 23.96 84.33 -51.69
C GLN A 5 23.75 84.02 -50.20
N VAL A 6 22.56 84.26 -49.69
CA VAL A 6 22.12 83.83 -48.36
C VAL A 6 21.51 82.41 -48.49
N VAL A 7 22.16 81.47 -47.89
CA VAL A 7 21.61 80.13 -47.76
C VAL A 7 20.76 80.05 -46.48
N VAL A 8 19.43 79.96 -46.61
CA VAL A 8 18.52 79.66 -45.52
C VAL A 8 18.50 78.17 -45.27
N VAL A 9 19.11 77.75 -44.17
CA VAL A 9 19.02 76.37 -43.68
C VAL A 9 17.74 76.23 -42.85
N ALA A 10 16.75 75.54 -43.42
CA ALA A 10 15.51 75.18 -42.71
C ALA A 10 15.84 74.01 -41.78
N VAL A 11 15.91 74.27 -40.49
CA VAL A 11 16.01 73.27 -39.42
C VAL A 11 14.60 72.68 -39.23
N LEU A 12 14.42 71.44 -39.72
CA LEU A 12 13.22 70.64 -39.49
C LEU A 12 13.33 70.01 -38.10
N PRO A 13 12.44 70.31 -37.09
CA PRO A 13 12.52 69.62 -35.83
C PRO A 13 11.98 68.20 -36.01
N LEU A 14 12.87 67.16 -35.93
CA LEU A 14 12.51 65.75 -35.76
C LEU A 14 11.79 65.64 -34.42
N LEU A 15 10.46 65.57 -34.46
CA LEU A 15 9.65 65.13 -33.32
C LEU A 15 9.93 63.64 -33.12
N LEU A 16 10.93 63.32 -32.30
CA LEU A 16 11.10 62.01 -31.68
C LEU A 16 9.91 61.83 -30.71
N ALA A 17 8.86 61.15 -31.24
CA ALA A 17 7.81 60.62 -30.39
C ALA A 17 8.44 59.57 -29.48
N SER A 18 8.99 60.00 -28.36
CA SER A 18 9.40 59.13 -27.26
C SER A 18 8.14 58.39 -26.77
N CYS A 19 7.97 57.16 -27.16
CA CYS A 19 7.02 56.29 -26.49
C CYS A 19 7.46 56.18 -25.01
N ALA A 20 6.96 57.05 -24.15
CA ALA A 20 7.17 56.97 -22.72
C ALA A 20 6.46 55.72 -22.20
N THR A 21 7.20 54.64 -22.07
CA THR A 21 6.71 53.45 -21.41
C THR A 21 6.54 53.74 -19.93
N ASN A 22 5.31 53.75 -19.44
CA ASN A 22 5.03 53.94 -18.02
C ASN A 22 5.62 52.77 -17.21
N ARG A 23 6.56 53.07 -16.31
CA ARG A 23 7.10 52.07 -15.38
C ARG A 23 6.21 51.95 -14.16
N LEU A 24 5.78 50.73 -13.86
CA LEU A 24 5.13 50.42 -12.59
C LEU A 24 6.21 50.13 -11.55
N ASN A 25 6.20 50.92 -10.47
CA ASN A 25 7.02 50.67 -9.30
C ASN A 25 6.11 50.25 -8.16
N ILE A 26 5.82 48.94 -8.10
CA ILE A 26 4.92 48.36 -7.11
C ILE A 26 5.75 47.54 -6.15
N GLU A 27 5.60 47.78 -4.86
CA GLU A 27 6.27 46.99 -3.83
C GLU A 27 5.73 45.57 -3.83
N LYS A 28 6.64 44.56 -3.88
CA LYS A 28 6.29 43.17 -3.79
C LYS A 28 5.60 42.86 -2.45
N PRO A 29 4.39 42.25 -2.42
CA PRO A 29 3.81 41.72 -1.20
C PRO A 29 4.79 40.82 -0.47
N LYS A 30 4.86 40.92 0.84
CA LYS A 30 5.77 40.08 1.63
C LYS A 30 5.38 38.64 1.50
N GLU A 31 6.38 37.78 1.37
CA GLU A 31 6.17 36.35 1.50
C GLU A 31 5.85 36.02 2.95
N SER A 32 4.75 35.36 3.19
CA SER A 32 4.37 34.87 4.52
C SER A 32 3.65 33.51 4.37
N TYR A 33 3.97 32.61 5.25
CA TYR A 33 3.48 31.24 5.18
C TYR A 33 2.93 30.84 6.54
N VAL A 34 1.80 30.18 6.52
CA VAL A 34 1.27 29.54 7.73
C VAL A 34 1.96 28.18 7.82
N GLU A 35 2.60 27.90 8.95
CA GLU A 35 3.04 26.53 9.20
C GLU A 35 1.81 25.63 9.21
N PRO A 36 1.70 24.68 8.27
CA PRO A 36 0.56 23.79 8.23
C PRO A 36 0.52 23.04 9.55
N SER A 37 -0.57 23.17 10.29
CA SER A 37 -0.82 22.28 11.42
C SER A 37 -1.03 20.88 10.85
N PHE A 38 0.01 20.10 10.80
CA PHE A 38 -0.08 18.68 10.47
C PHE A 38 -0.76 17.97 11.64
N GLU A 39 -2.09 17.97 11.65
CA GLU A 39 -2.75 16.82 12.24
C GLU A 39 -2.45 15.66 11.29
N GLU A 40 -1.42 14.90 11.61
CA GLU A 40 -1.15 13.61 10.97
C GLU A 40 -2.40 12.75 11.15
N LYS A 41 -3.29 12.81 10.15
CA LYS A 41 -4.53 12.01 10.23
C LYS A 41 -4.17 10.56 10.05
N MET A 42 -4.19 9.85 11.17
CA MET A 42 -4.12 8.40 11.19
C MET A 42 -5.21 7.82 10.30
N SER A 43 -4.81 7.03 9.35
CA SER A 43 -5.67 6.31 8.42
C SER A 43 -5.77 4.86 8.83
N THR A 44 -6.95 4.32 8.82
CA THR A 44 -7.16 2.89 9.04
C THR A 44 -7.37 2.19 7.71
N ILE A 45 -6.55 1.18 7.44
CA ILE A 45 -6.63 0.32 6.28
C ILE A 45 -7.10 -1.05 6.74
N GLY A 46 -8.34 -1.41 6.40
CA GLY A 46 -8.89 -2.75 6.62
C GLY A 46 -8.78 -3.60 5.36
N MET A 47 -8.35 -4.85 5.55
CA MET A 47 -8.19 -5.84 4.49
C MET A 47 -8.84 -7.15 4.91
N SER A 48 -9.53 -7.84 4.00
CA SER A 48 -9.93 -9.23 4.23
C SER A 48 -8.87 -10.19 3.69
N LEU A 49 -8.57 -11.21 4.43
CA LEU A 49 -7.75 -12.35 4.01
C LEU A 49 -8.64 -13.59 3.95
N ASP A 50 -8.77 -14.15 2.76
CA ASP A 50 -9.49 -15.41 2.55
C ASP A 50 -8.51 -16.47 2.07
N ILE A 51 -8.50 -17.61 2.77
CA ILE A 51 -7.72 -18.78 2.41
C ILE A 51 -8.68 -19.87 1.95
N ASP A 52 -8.60 -20.22 0.68
CA ASP A 52 -9.41 -21.30 0.09
C ASP A 52 -8.89 -22.67 0.53
N MET A 53 -9.72 -23.42 1.26
CA MET A 53 -9.33 -24.73 1.79
C MET A 53 -9.03 -25.76 0.71
N PRO A 54 -9.78 -25.87 -0.40
CA PRO A 54 -9.43 -26.77 -1.51
C PRO A 54 -8.03 -26.50 -2.09
N SER A 55 -7.66 -25.23 -2.25
CA SER A 55 -6.33 -24.86 -2.75
C SER A 55 -5.23 -25.19 -1.75
N LEU A 56 -5.47 -24.95 -0.47
CA LEU A 56 -4.56 -25.35 0.62
C LEU A 56 -4.40 -26.88 0.68
N GLU A 57 -5.51 -27.61 0.63
CA GLU A 57 -5.54 -29.08 0.60
C GLU A 57 -4.72 -29.65 -0.56
N LYS A 58 -4.89 -29.09 -1.76
CA LYS A 58 -4.12 -29.47 -2.95
C LYS A 58 -2.63 -29.23 -2.76
N SER A 59 -2.23 -28.07 -2.25
CA SER A 59 -0.83 -27.70 -2.00
C SER A 59 -0.19 -28.63 -0.97
N ILE A 60 -0.84 -28.86 0.17
CA ILE A 60 -0.32 -29.75 1.22
C ILE A 60 -0.17 -31.19 0.70
N ASN A 61 -1.17 -31.70 -0.03
CA ASN A 61 -1.09 -33.06 -0.57
C ASN A 61 0.01 -33.25 -1.63
N ALA A 62 0.36 -32.19 -2.38
CA ALA A 62 1.46 -32.21 -3.33
C ALA A 62 2.83 -32.24 -2.67
N LEU A 63 2.96 -31.65 -1.49
CA LEU A 63 4.21 -31.58 -0.73
C LEU A 63 4.47 -32.81 0.14
N LEU A 64 3.41 -33.46 0.62
CA LEU A 64 3.54 -34.61 1.52
C LEU A 64 3.89 -35.88 0.77
N PRO A 65 5.02 -36.56 1.12
CA PRO A 65 5.37 -37.83 0.54
C PRO A 65 4.36 -38.92 0.90
N SER A 66 4.38 -40.05 0.18
CA SER A 66 3.55 -41.21 0.53
C SER A 66 3.97 -41.81 1.87
N LEU A 67 5.28 -41.98 2.12
CA LEU A 67 5.83 -42.43 3.41
C LEU A 67 5.91 -41.25 4.36
N LEU A 68 5.03 -41.25 5.38
CA LEU A 68 4.93 -40.15 6.35
C LEU A 68 5.82 -40.34 7.57
N TYR A 69 6.08 -41.59 7.96
CA TYR A 69 6.88 -41.91 9.12
C TYR A 69 7.59 -43.29 8.92
N GLU A 70 8.83 -43.34 9.35
CA GLU A 70 9.63 -44.56 9.36
C GLU A 70 10.51 -44.60 10.63
N ASP A 71 10.39 -45.69 11.37
CA ASP A 71 11.31 -46.09 12.42
C ASP A 71 11.86 -47.46 12.08
N ASN A 72 13.14 -47.54 11.77
CA ASN A 72 13.84 -48.78 11.39
C ASN A 72 14.72 -49.31 12.52
N ASP A 73 14.62 -48.72 13.73
CA ASP A 73 15.46 -49.13 14.87
C ASP A 73 14.72 -50.09 15.79
N MET A 74 15.10 -51.36 15.66
CA MET A 74 14.58 -52.43 16.51
C MET A 74 15.20 -52.44 17.92
N GLU A 75 16.33 -51.79 18.13
CA GLU A 75 17.08 -51.88 19.39
C GLU A 75 16.53 -50.94 20.47
N ASN A 76 15.89 -49.84 20.07
CA ASN A 76 15.38 -48.82 21.04
C ASN A 76 14.12 -49.30 21.77
N ASN A 77 13.21 -50.05 21.13
CA ASN A 77 11.90 -50.41 21.66
C ASN A 77 11.41 -51.80 21.20
N ASN A 78 12.23 -52.63 20.52
CA ASN A 78 11.90 -53.89 19.91
C ASN A 78 10.79 -53.81 18.85
N MET A 79 10.68 -52.63 18.17
CA MET A 79 9.64 -52.42 17.17
C MET A 79 10.16 -51.51 16.05
N MET A 80 9.78 -51.86 14.80
CA MET A 80 9.93 -50.99 13.64
C MET A 80 8.55 -50.64 13.10
N ILE A 81 8.39 -49.39 12.66
CA ILE A 81 7.11 -48.90 12.17
C ILE A 81 7.31 -48.13 10.88
N LYS A 82 6.42 -48.39 9.89
CA LYS A 82 6.30 -47.58 8.69
C LYS A 82 4.84 -47.16 8.50
N VAL A 83 4.64 -45.88 8.18
CA VAL A 83 3.31 -45.31 8.00
C VAL A 83 3.24 -44.59 6.66
N TRP A 84 2.28 -44.98 5.83
CA TRP A 84 2.05 -44.37 4.53
C TRP A 84 0.67 -43.74 4.48
N LYS A 85 0.56 -42.57 3.82
CA LYS A 85 -0.74 -42.06 3.42
C LYS A 85 -1.23 -42.86 2.22
N THR A 86 -2.49 -43.30 2.26
CA THR A 86 -3.11 -44.08 1.18
C THR A 86 -3.95 -43.29 0.22
N GLN A 87 -4.39 -42.10 0.67
CA GLN A 87 -5.19 -41.13 -0.09
C GLN A 87 -4.79 -39.74 0.27
N ASN A 88 -5.32 -38.77 -0.48
CA ASN A 88 -5.16 -37.33 -0.15
C ASN A 88 -5.81 -37.04 1.20
N ILE A 89 -5.10 -36.23 1.98
CA ILE A 89 -5.61 -35.67 3.25
C ILE A 89 -6.71 -34.69 2.94
N ARG A 90 -7.83 -34.77 3.66
CA ARG A 90 -8.96 -33.84 3.56
C ARG A 90 -9.00 -32.97 4.78
N PHE A 91 -9.25 -31.69 4.55
CA PHE A 91 -9.33 -30.68 5.59
C PHE A 91 -10.75 -30.13 5.72
N SER A 92 -11.10 -29.75 6.93
CA SER A 92 -12.33 -28.99 7.25
C SER A 92 -12.02 -27.95 8.30
N VAL A 93 -12.77 -26.84 8.28
CA VAL A 93 -12.55 -25.70 9.17
C VAL A 93 -13.79 -25.44 10.00
N SER A 94 -13.59 -25.16 11.28
CA SER A 94 -14.64 -24.71 12.20
C SER A 94 -14.06 -23.70 13.19
N GLY A 95 -14.40 -22.40 13.01
CA GLY A 95 -13.81 -21.30 13.78
C GLY A 95 -12.29 -21.22 13.57
N ASN A 96 -11.53 -21.26 14.64
CA ASN A 96 -10.03 -21.26 14.61
C ASN A 96 -9.44 -22.68 14.60
N LYS A 97 -10.24 -23.69 14.30
CA LYS A 97 -9.85 -25.10 14.34
C LYS A 97 -9.88 -25.69 12.94
N ILE A 98 -8.76 -26.22 12.49
CA ILE A 98 -8.64 -27.02 11.26
C ILE A 98 -8.59 -28.49 11.64
N SER A 99 -9.52 -29.27 11.12
CA SER A 99 -9.55 -30.71 11.30
C SER A 99 -9.12 -31.40 10.01
N CYS A 100 -8.34 -32.46 10.12
CA CYS A 100 -7.92 -33.26 8.98
C CYS A 100 -8.24 -34.74 9.20
N THR A 101 -8.50 -35.43 8.08
CA THR A 101 -8.73 -36.87 8.06
C THR A 101 -7.65 -37.53 7.19
N LEU A 102 -6.91 -38.44 7.81
CA LEU A 102 -5.75 -39.13 7.24
C LEU A 102 -6.01 -40.63 7.14
N PRO A 103 -6.29 -41.17 5.95
CA PRO A 103 -6.28 -42.59 5.70
C PRO A 103 -4.83 -43.08 5.58
N LEU A 104 -4.44 -44.01 6.47
CA LEU A 104 -3.07 -44.47 6.61
C LEU A 104 -2.99 -45.98 6.48
N LYS A 105 -1.89 -46.48 5.89
CA LYS A 105 -1.43 -47.85 5.98
C LYS A 105 -0.29 -47.92 6.98
N ILE A 106 -0.33 -48.88 7.87
CA ILE A 106 0.70 -49.09 8.89
C ILE A 106 1.29 -50.45 8.67
N TRP A 107 2.59 -50.54 8.70
CA TRP A 107 3.36 -51.79 8.83
C TRP A 107 4.15 -51.72 10.12
N VAL A 108 4.09 -52.78 10.90
CA VAL A 108 4.81 -52.94 12.16
C VAL A 108 5.54 -54.26 12.15
N GLN A 109 6.80 -54.24 12.57
CA GLN A 109 7.54 -55.42 12.93
C GLN A 109 7.91 -55.33 14.41
N THR A 110 7.60 -56.35 15.19
CA THR A 110 7.92 -56.44 16.61
C THR A 110 8.49 -57.82 16.93
N GLY A 111 9.22 -57.93 18.01
CA GLY A 111 9.81 -59.20 18.39
C GLY A 111 10.82 -59.07 19.53
N PHE A 112 11.57 -60.10 19.72
CA PHE A 112 12.66 -60.08 20.67
C PHE A 112 13.92 -60.70 20.06
N LYS A 113 15.05 -60.18 20.54
CA LYS A 113 16.38 -60.75 20.32
C LYS A 113 17.06 -60.81 21.70
N LYS A 114 17.36 -62.01 22.15
CA LYS A 114 18.01 -62.22 23.44
C LYS A 114 19.18 -63.18 23.29
N THR A 115 20.34 -62.73 23.74
CA THR A 115 21.55 -63.57 23.76
C THR A 115 21.83 -64.00 25.22
N VAL A 116 21.89 -65.31 25.45
CA VAL A 116 22.20 -65.91 26.74
C VAL A 116 23.29 -66.94 26.50
N LEU A 117 24.41 -66.86 27.22
CA LEU A 117 25.57 -67.74 27.12
C LEU A 117 26.10 -67.92 25.68
N GLY A 118 26.07 -66.86 24.87
CA GLY A 118 26.53 -66.91 23.48
C GLY A 118 25.50 -67.47 22.47
N ILE A 119 24.34 -67.92 22.94
CA ILE A 119 23.23 -68.36 22.09
C ILE A 119 22.23 -67.23 21.93
N THR A 120 22.00 -66.82 20.68
CA THR A 120 21.02 -65.79 20.36
C THR A 120 19.70 -66.42 19.93
N ALA A 121 18.64 -66.19 20.69
CA ALA A 121 17.26 -66.45 20.31
C ALA A 121 16.62 -65.20 19.80
N GLN A 122 16.03 -65.22 18.58
CA GLN A 122 15.28 -64.09 18.01
C GLN A 122 14.00 -64.58 17.37
N GLN A 123 12.91 -63.79 17.54
CA GLN A 123 11.64 -64.05 16.91
C GLN A 123 11.01 -62.73 16.54
N TYR A 124 10.64 -62.55 15.28
CA TYR A 124 10.00 -61.33 14.77
C TYR A 124 8.65 -61.67 14.16
N TYR A 125 7.69 -60.81 14.38
CA TYR A 125 6.36 -60.86 13.79
C TYR A 125 6.08 -59.56 13.05
N GLN A 126 5.40 -59.63 11.93
CA GLN A 126 5.01 -58.49 11.14
C GLN A 126 3.49 -58.40 11.09
N ALA A 127 2.97 -57.20 11.17
CA ALA A 127 1.55 -56.90 11.02
C ALA A 127 1.36 -55.77 10.02
N ASN A 128 0.31 -55.85 9.23
CA ASN A 128 -0.18 -54.79 8.41
C ASN A 128 -1.56 -54.41 8.87
N GLY A 129 -1.88 -53.14 8.76
CA GLY A 129 -3.20 -52.61 9.06
C GLY A 129 -3.46 -51.34 8.29
N ALA A 130 -4.72 -50.98 8.20
CA ALA A 130 -5.15 -49.69 7.68
C ALA A 130 -6.02 -48.97 8.70
N ILE A 131 -5.78 -47.69 8.87
CA ILE A 131 -6.42 -46.84 9.90
C ILE A 131 -6.79 -45.49 9.31
N THR A 132 -7.92 -44.96 9.72
CA THR A 132 -8.26 -43.57 9.48
C THR A 132 -8.08 -42.80 10.76
N VAL A 133 -7.24 -41.77 10.73
CA VAL A 133 -6.91 -40.88 11.86
C VAL A 133 -7.57 -39.54 11.64
N LYS A 134 -8.19 -38.98 12.68
CA LYS A 134 -8.71 -37.61 12.71
C LYS A 134 -7.88 -36.77 13.67
N LEU A 135 -7.32 -35.69 13.14
CA LEU A 135 -6.54 -34.71 13.90
C LEU A 135 -7.27 -33.37 13.85
N SER A 136 -7.12 -32.57 14.88
CA SER A 136 -7.55 -31.17 14.91
C SER A 136 -6.42 -30.30 15.41
N THR A 137 -6.20 -29.20 14.72
CA THR A 137 -5.18 -28.21 15.06
C THR A 137 -5.87 -26.85 15.26
N SER A 138 -5.71 -26.26 16.43
CA SER A 138 -6.06 -24.86 16.70
C SER A 138 -4.82 -24.00 16.63
N PHE A 139 -5.02 -22.74 16.26
CA PHE A 139 -3.95 -21.77 16.05
C PHE A 139 -4.11 -20.58 16.97
N GLN A 140 -2.99 -20.11 17.51
CA GLN A 140 -2.92 -18.89 18.30
C GLN A 140 -1.71 -18.08 17.85
N LEU A 141 -1.94 -16.84 17.41
CA LEU A 141 -0.87 -15.88 17.17
C LEU A 141 -0.61 -15.09 18.45
N LEU A 142 0.64 -15.16 18.94
CA LEU A 142 1.07 -14.44 20.13
C LEU A 142 1.45 -12.99 19.80
N ASN A 143 1.56 -12.16 20.83
CA ASN A 143 1.87 -10.73 20.68
C ASN A 143 3.21 -10.45 19.96
N ASP A 144 4.18 -11.36 20.06
CA ASP A 144 5.48 -11.29 19.39
C ASP A 144 5.49 -11.87 17.98
N TRP A 145 4.31 -12.12 17.38
CA TRP A 145 4.10 -12.72 16.07
C TRP A 145 4.45 -14.21 15.96
N LYS A 146 4.69 -14.87 17.06
CA LYS A 146 4.89 -16.32 17.08
C LYS A 146 3.55 -17.02 16.91
N LEU A 147 3.45 -17.86 15.87
CA LEU A 147 2.29 -18.74 15.66
C LEU A 147 2.50 -20.00 16.49
N VAL A 148 1.60 -20.25 17.41
CA VAL A 148 1.57 -21.49 18.21
C VAL A 148 0.40 -22.34 17.77
N THR A 149 0.66 -23.64 17.62
CA THR A 149 -0.38 -24.61 17.26
C THR A 149 -0.58 -25.61 18.36
N TYR A 150 -1.84 -26.07 18.49
CA TYR A 150 -2.22 -27.11 19.43
C TYR A 150 -2.95 -28.20 18.64
N THR A 151 -2.20 -29.26 18.31
CA THR A 151 -2.73 -30.40 17.59
C THR A 151 -3.19 -31.47 18.55
N THR A 152 -4.33 -32.08 18.29
CA THR A 152 -4.89 -33.19 19.05
C THR A 152 -5.27 -34.33 18.12
N LEU A 153 -4.99 -35.57 18.55
CA LEU A 153 -5.56 -36.76 17.94
C LEU A 153 -7.00 -36.92 18.51
N ASP A 154 -8.00 -36.56 17.71
CA ASP A 154 -9.41 -36.59 18.15
C ASP A 154 -9.93 -38.03 18.21
N SER A 155 -9.69 -38.79 17.16
CA SER A 155 -10.13 -40.18 17.07
C SER A 155 -9.35 -40.93 16.01
N TYR A 156 -9.42 -42.27 16.06
CA TYR A 156 -9.01 -43.14 14.99
C TYR A 156 -9.96 -44.34 14.86
N SER A 157 -9.99 -44.91 13.68
CA SER A 157 -10.74 -46.13 13.42
C SER A 157 -9.98 -47.07 12.48
N TRP A 158 -9.89 -48.33 12.83
CA TRP A 158 -9.29 -49.36 11.97
C TRP A 158 -10.22 -49.66 10.79
N THR A 159 -9.73 -49.48 9.58
CA THR A 159 -10.39 -49.93 8.35
C THR A 159 -9.96 -51.35 8.01
N GLU A 160 -8.71 -51.72 8.38
CA GLU A 160 -8.19 -53.07 8.34
C GLU A 160 -7.41 -53.32 9.63
N LYS A 161 -7.89 -54.28 10.45
CA LYS A 161 -7.29 -54.56 11.74
C LYS A 161 -5.93 -55.26 11.56
N PRO A 162 -4.88 -54.82 12.23
CA PRO A 162 -3.56 -55.49 12.11
C PRO A 162 -3.64 -56.89 12.70
N THR A 163 -3.09 -57.84 11.93
CA THR A 163 -3.00 -59.27 12.31
C THR A 163 -1.59 -59.79 12.15
N ILE A 164 -1.16 -60.64 13.05
CA ILE A 164 0.07 -61.42 12.93
C ILE A 164 -0.30 -62.87 12.56
N ASN A 165 0.58 -63.52 11.80
CA ASN A 165 0.41 -64.93 11.52
C ASN A 165 1.32 -65.76 12.45
N VAL A 166 0.69 -66.56 13.31
CA VAL A 166 1.40 -67.45 14.22
C VAL A 166 1.00 -68.89 13.92
N ALA A 167 1.92 -69.69 13.44
CA ALA A 167 1.69 -71.12 13.07
C ALA A 167 0.50 -71.33 12.10
N GLY A 168 0.29 -70.35 11.15
CA GLY A 168 -0.77 -70.41 10.15
C GLY A 168 -2.11 -69.85 10.57
N PHE A 169 -2.22 -69.37 11.80
CA PHE A 169 -3.43 -68.70 12.31
C PHE A 169 -3.25 -67.17 12.37
N ALA A 170 -4.18 -66.42 11.78
CA ALA A 170 -4.22 -64.97 11.88
C ALA A 170 -4.74 -64.54 13.24
N MET A 171 -3.89 -63.89 14.03
CA MET A 171 -4.22 -63.36 15.36
C MET A 171 -4.31 -61.86 15.33
N PRO A 172 -5.45 -61.22 15.71
CA PRO A 172 -5.56 -59.79 15.77
C PRO A 172 -4.64 -59.21 16.88
N VAL A 173 -3.89 -58.15 16.54
CA VAL A 173 -3.03 -57.44 17.49
C VAL A 173 -3.48 -56.00 17.71
N THR A 174 -4.76 -55.76 17.54
CA THR A 174 -5.38 -54.41 17.68
C THR A 174 -5.11 -53.79 19.06
N THR A 175 -5.17 -54.56 20.14
CA THR A 175 -4.88 -54.06 21.49
C THR A 175 -3.46 -53.50 21.62
N ILE A 176 -2.47 -54.17 21.01
CA ILE A 176 -1.07 -53.72 21.01
C ILE A 176 -0.96 -52.46 20.12
N ALA A 177 -1.59 -52.48 18.94
CA ALA A 177 -1.59 -51.33 18.04
C ALA A 177 -2.29 -50.11 18.67
N ASP A 178 -3.39 -50.30 19.37
CA ASP A 178 -4.11 -49.23 20.08
C ASP A 178 -3.26 -48.63 21.22
N LEU A 179 -2.58 -49.46 22.01
CA LEU A 179 -1.63 -48.98 23.04
C LEU A 179 -0.50 -48.19 22.40
N THR A 180 0.03 -48.65 21.28
CA THR A 180 1.10 -47.97 20.53
C THR A 180 0.64 -46.62 20.00
N ILE A 181 -0.53 -46.55 19.37
CA ILE A 181 -1.10 -45.28 18.87
C ILE A 181 -1.32 -44.28 20.02
N ASN A 182 -1.86 -44.74 21.14
CA ASN A 182 -2.05 -43.89 22.31
C ASN A 182 -0.72 -43.44 22.92
N ALA A 183 0.30 -44.27 22.95
CA ALA A 183 1.64 -43.87 23.40
C ALA A 183 2.29 -42.85 22.44
N MET A 184 2.11 -43.00 21.14
CA MET A 184 2.61 -42.05 20.12
C MET A 184 1.80 -40.77 20.00
N LYS A 185 0.63 -40.69 20.61
CA LYS A 185 -0.26 -39.50 20.52
C LYS A 185 0.48 -38.20 20.82
N LYS A 186 1.26 -38.18 21.90
CA LYS A 186 2.05 -37.00 22.29
C LYS A 186 3.11 -36.66 21.25
N THR A 187 3.81 -37.67 20.73
CA THR A 187 4.85 -37.51 19.71
C THR A 187 4.25 -36.97 18.40
N ILE A 188 3.13 -37.54 17.94
CA ILE A 188 2.43 -37.04 16.75
C ILE A 188 2.04 -35.58 16.90
N ASN A 189 1.47 -35.22 18.04
CA ASN A 189 1.04 -33.85 18.32
C ASN A 189 2.25 -32.89 18.35
N SER A 190 3.33 -33.22 19.05
CA SER A 190 4.53 -32.39 19.10
C SER A 190 5.20 -32.26 17.73
N SER A 191 5.34 -33.37 16.98
CA SER A 191 5.95 -33.33 15.64
C SER A 191 5.19 -32.43 14.66
N ILE A 192 3.85 -32.44 14.71
CA ILE A 192 3.04 -31.55 13.87
C ILE A 192 3.24 -30.10 14.29
N ASN A 193 3.20 -29.81 15.59
CA ASN A 193 3.38 -28.47 16.11
C ASN A 193 4.77 -27.91 15.75
N GLU A 194 5.83 -28.72 15.93
CA GLU A 194 7.20 -28.36 15.56
C GLU A 194 7.35 -28.14 14.05
N ALA A 195 6.71 -28.99 13.22
CA ALA A 195 6.73 -28.83 11.78
C ALA A 195 6.04 -27.52 11.32
N VAL A 196 4.91 -27.16 11.92
CA VAL A 196 4.24 -25.89 11.64
C VAL A 196 5.10 -24.71 12.11
N GLU A 197 5.62 -24.75 13.31
CA GLU A 197 6.47 -23.68 13.86
C GLU A 197 7.74 -23.48 13.01
N LYS A 198 8.37 -24.55 12.53
CA LYS A 198 9.59 -24.48 11.73
C LYS A 198 9.36 -23.98 10.31
N ASN A 199 8.23 -24.35 9.70
CA ASN A 199 7.97 -24.05 8.29
C ASN A 199 7.08 -22.80 8.07
N LEU A 200 6.42 -22.29 9.12
CA LEU A 200 5.55 -21.13 9.02
C LEU A 200 6.04 -20.01 9.96
N ASP A 201 7.13 -19.36 9.57
CA ASP A 201 7.69 -18.22 10.29
C ASP A 201 6.89 -16.94 9.97
N VAL A 202 5.73 -16.81 10.62
CA VAL A 202 4.84 -15.64 10.48
C VAL A 202 5.56 -14.35 10.83
N LYS A 203 6.45 -14.38 11.83
CA LYS A 203 7.19 -13.20 12.27
C LYS A 203 8.08 -12.63 11.16
N SER A 204 8.91 -13.46 10.55
CA SER A 204 9.78 -13.02 9.45
C SER A 204 9.01 -12.52 8.25
N ILE A 205 7.89 -13.18 7.90
CA ILE A 205 7.00 -12.72 6.82
C ILE A 205 6.44 -11.33 7.13
N MET A 206 5.98 -11.12 8.36
CA MET A 206 5.42 -9.82 8.78
C MET A 206 6.48 -8.73 8.90
N GLU A 207 7.70 -9.05 9.36
CA GLU A 207 8.81 -8.11 9.40
C GLU A 207 9.23 -7.65 8.00
N GLU A 208 9.26 -8.56 7.02
CA GLU A 208 9.55 -8.21 5.63
C GLU A 208 8.45 -7.34 5.01
N ALA A 209 7.19 -7.72 5.19
CA ALA A 209 6.05 -6.94 4.70
C ALA A 209 5.99 -5.55 5.35
N TRP A 210 6.23 -5.46 6.65
CA TRP A 210 6.30 -4.22 7.41
C TRP A 210 7.43 -3.31 6.92
N LYS A 211 8.60 -3.87 6.67
CA LYS A 211 9.74 -3.14 6.11
C LYS A 211 9.42 -2.60 4.72
N LYS A 212 8.87 -3.43 3.84
CA LYS A 212 8.50 -3.03 2.48
C LYS A 212 7.42 -1.96 2.46
N SER A 213 6.45 -2.02 3.37
CA SER A 213 5.37 -1.01 3.45
C SER A 213 5.88 0.41 3.75
N GLN A 214 7.06 0.55 4.33
CA GLN A 214 7.69 1.83 4.65
C GLN A 214 8.51 2.43 3.49
N GLU A 215 8.69 1.70 2.40
CA GLU A 215 9.43 2.19 1.24
C GLU A 215 8.51 3.03 0.35
N PRO A 216 8.93 4.26 -0.07
CA PRO A 216 8.15 5.05 -0.99
C PRO A 216 7.93 4.32 -2.32
N VAL A 217 6.70 4.28 -2.78
CA VAL A 217 6.27 3.62 -4.02
C VAL A 217 6.03 4.67 -5.10
N LEU A 218 6.66 4.50 -6.26
CA LEU A 218 6.38 5.31 -7.45
C LEU A 218 5.05 4.83 -8.05
N ILE A 219 4.04 5.72 -8.04
CA ILE A 219 2.70 5.42 -8.56
C ILE A 219 2.61 5.76 -10.04
N ASP A 220 3.16 6.92 -10.41
CA ASP A 220 3.14 7.41 -11.78
C ASP A 220 4.47 8.07 -12.15
N LYS A 221 5.02 7.69 -13.31
CA LYS A 221 6.32 8.19 -13.79
C LYS A 221 6.19 9.54 -14.50
N GLU A 222 5.07 9.80 -15.16
CA GLU A 222 4.87 11.02 -15.93
C GLU A 222 4.76 12.23 -15.01
N TYR A 223 4.03 12.07 -13.91
CA TYR A 223 3.84 13.11 -12.90
C TYR A 223 4.88 13.06 -11.77
N ASP A 224 5.81 12.09 -11.81
CA ASP A 224 6.74 11.81 -10.70
C ASP A 224 5.97 11.72 -9.36
N ALA A 225 4.87 10.95 -9.38
CA ALA A 225 3.96 10.80 -8.25
C ALA A 225 4.37 9.63 -7.37
N TRP A 226 4.57 9.92 -6.09
CA TRP A 226 5.02 8.97 -5.08
C TRP A 226 4.01 8.83 -3.95
N LEU A 227 3.94 7.62 -3.37
CA LEU A 227 3.20 7.33 -2.14
C LEU A 227 4.17 6.87 -1.07
N LYS A 228 4.06 7.45 0.12
CA LYS A 228 4.77 7.05 1.32
C LYS A 228 3.75 6.62 2.36
N ILE A 229 3.97 5.43 2.94
CA ILE A 229 3.17 4.90 4.04
C ILE A 229 4.06 4.84 5.26
N SER A 230 3.60 5.44 6.35
CA SER A 230 4.25 5.39 7.67
C SER A 230 3.35 4.58 8.61
N PRO A 231 3.49 3.24 8.65
CA PRO A 231 2.63 2.37 9.45
C PRO A 231 2.98 2.48 10.92
N GLU A 232 1.97 2.45 11.79
CA GLU A 232 2.14 2.55 13.24
C GLU A 232 1.64 1.32 14.01
N LYS A 233 0.49 0.77 13.57
CA LYS A 233 -0.14 -0.39 14.23
C LYS A 233 -0.61 -1.40 13.19
N ILE A 234 -0.60 -2.66 13.60
CA ILE A 234 -1.19 -3.74 12.84
C ILE A 234 -1.92 -4.68 13.78
N TYR A 235 -3.10 -5.11 13.39
CA TYR A 235 -3.98 -5.92 14.20
C TYR A 235 -4.88 -6.80 13.33
N SER A 236 -5.50 -7.83 13.90
CA SER A 236 -6.47 -8.65 13.18
C SER A 236 -7.67 -9.03 14.02
N THR A 237 -8.72 -9.52 13.35
CA THR A 237 -9.81 -10.24 14.02
C THR A 237 -9.42 -11.67 14.35
N THR A 238 -10.25 -12.36 15.12
CA THR A 238 -10.20 -13.81 15.23
C THR A 238 -10.41 -14.46 13.87
N ILE A 239 -9.86 -15.68 13.73
CA ILE A 239 -10.11 -16.53 12.57
C ILE A 239 -11.58 -16.95 12.59
N THR A 240 -12.25 -16.78 11.46
CA THR A 240 -13.61 -17.27 11.22
C THR A 240 -13.62 -18.13 9.96
N ASN A 241 -14.70 -18.83 9.71
CA ASN A 241 -14.88 -19.55 8.45
C ASN A 241 -16.21 -19.18 7.79
N THR A 242 -16.20 -19.07 6.49
CA THR A 242 -17.38 -18.90 5.65
C THR A 242 -17.37 -19.99 4.60
N GLY A 243 -18.30 -20.94 4.70
CA GLY A 243 -18.28 -22.12 3.85
C GLY A 243 -16.97 -22.90 4.02
N ASN A 244 -16.22 -23.07 2.93
CA ASN A 244 -14.96 -23.81 2.90
C ASN A 244 -13.71 -22.89 2.84
N SER A 245 -13.82 -21.67 3.34
CA SER A 245 -12.72 -20.70 3.40
C SER A 245 -12.45 -20.24 4.83
N ILE A 246 -11.17 -20.04 5.16
CA ILE A 246 -10.75 -19.35 6.36
C ILE A 246 -10.76 -17.86 6.08
N ASN A 247 -11.37 -17.08 6.96
CA ASN A 247 -11.47 -15.63 6.85
C ASN A 247 -10.82 -14.95 8.05
N ILE A 248 -9.98 -13.96 7.78
CA ILE A 248 -9.35 -13.09 8.77
C ILE A 248 -9.45 -11.67 8.24
N ASN A 249 -9.87 -10.72 9.06
CA ASN A 249 -9.71 -9.32 8.70
C ASN A 249 -8.45 -8.77 9.36
N LEU A 250 -7.63 -8.09 8.57
CA LEU A 250 -6.42 -7.41 9.01
C LEU A 250 -6.65 -5.91 9.02
N GLY A 251 -6.11 -5.21 9.99
CA GLY A 251 -6.14 -3.76 10.07
C GLY A 251 -4.75 -3.18 10.25
N MET A 252 -4.49 -2.06 9.61
CA MET A 252 -3.27 -1.28 9.77
C MET A 252 -3.63 0.19 9.97
N ASP A 253 -3.07 0.81 10.99
CA ASP A 253 -3.11 2.25 11.16
C ASP A 253 -1.81 2.84 10.63
N ALA A 254 -1.91 3.85 9.77
CA ALA A 254 -0.77 4.47 9.10
C ALA A 254 -1.03 5.94 8.77
N VAL A 255 0.02 6.73 8.74
CA VAL A 255 0.03 8.04 8.07
C VAL A 255 0.40 7.83 6.60
N ILE A 256 -0.36 8.46 5.69
CA ILE A 256 -0.15 8.31 4.25
C ILE A 256 0.06 9.68 3.63
N GLU A 257 1.17 9.80 2.90
CA GLU A 257 1.59 11.01 2.20
C GLU A 257 1.81 10.69 0.72
N ALA A 258 1.29 11.53 -0.15
CA ALA A 258 1.65 11.51 -1.57
C ALA A 258 2.45 12.76 -1.91
N SER A 259 3.40 12.66 -2.83
CA SER A 259 4.17 13.80 -3.34
C SER A 259 4.24 13.77 -4.85
N ILE A 260 4.31 14.95 -5.46
CA ILE A 260 4.45 15.14 -6.92
C ILE A 260 5.72 15.96 -7.17
N GLY A 261 6.55 15.47 -8.09
CA GLY A 261 7.79 16.14 -8.49
C GLY A 261 9.01 15.81 -7.63
N LYS A 262 8.81 15.07 -6.51
CA LYS A 262 9.91 14.70 -5.63
C LYS A 262 9.66 13.38 -4.91
N LYS A 263 10.64 12.50 -4.94
CA LYS A 263 10.61 11.28 -4.12
C LYS A 263 10.66 11.65 -2.64
N PRO A 264 9.70 11.20 -1.80
CA PRO A 264 9.74 11.43 -0.36
C PRO A 264 10.98 10.78 0.26
N ALA A 265 11.50 11.40 1.31
CA ALA A 265 12.56 10.78 2.10
C ALA A 265 12.05 9.44 2.69
N THR A 266 12.88 8.40 2.62
CA THR A 266 12.59 7.15 3.32
C THR A 266 12.50 7.44 4.82
N PRO A 267 11.40 7.09 5.49
CA PRO A 267 11.26 7.38 6.91
C PRO A 267 12.31 6.61 7.71
N ARG A 268 12.58 7.09 8.93
CA ARG A 268 13.36 6.30 9.88
C ARG A 268 12.62 4.98 10.09
N ARG A 269 13.30 3.86 9.82
CA ARG A 269 12.71 2.53 9.90
C ARG A 269 12.11 2.29 11.28
N VAL A 270 10.81 2.02 11.32
CA VAL A 270 10.07 1.60 12.51
C VAL A 270 10.02 0.08 12.52
N LEU A 271 10.32 -0.51 13.67
CA LEU A 271 10.24 -1.96 13.85
C LEU A 271 8.78 -2.43 13.86
N LEU A 272 8.56 -3.68 13.47
CA LEU A 272 7.24 -4.31 13.54
C LEU A 272 6.71 -4.23 15.00
N PRO A 273 5.54 -3.61 15.22
CA PRO A 273 4.94 -3.54 16.55
C PRO A 273 4.41 -4.89 17.00
N ASN A 274 4.13 -5.00 18.29
CA ASN A 274 3.47 -6.18 18.83
C ASN A 274 2.11 -6.40 18.16
N TYR A 275 1.79 -7.66 17.92
CA TYR A 275 0.49 -8.07 17.39
C TYR A 275 -0.64 -7.76 18.37
N GLN A 276 -1.76 -7.29 17.85
CA GLN A 276 -2.98 -7.03 18.60
C GLN A 276 -4.17 -7.73 17.97
N GLN A 277 -5.02 -8.31 18.79
CA GLN A 277 -6.27 -8.90 18.35
C GLN A 277 -7.44 -7.98 18.71
N VAL A 278 -8.35 -7.75 17.76
CA VAL A 278 -9.54 -6.92 17.91
C VAL A 278 -10.81 -7.69 17.52
N THR A 279 -11.94 -7.21 17.93
CA THR A 279 -13.21 -7.90 17.70
C THR A 279 -13.76 -7.69 16.29
N GLN A 280 -13.51 -6.52 15.68
CA GLN A 280 -14.08 -6.18 14.38
C GLN A 280 -13.15 -5.25 13.60
N ILE A 281 -13.07 -5.49 12.30
CA ILE A 281 -12.40 -4.62 11.32
C ILE A 281 -13.30 -4.56 10.09
N LYS A 282 -13.52 -3.35 9.56
CA LYS A 282 -14.21 -3.18 8.28
C LYS A 282 -13.19 -3.39 7.15
N PRO A 283 -13.43 -4.28 6.18
CA PRO A 283 -12.49 -4.55 5.08
C PRO A 283 -12.56 -3.47 4.00
N ASN A 284 -12.37 -2.23 4.40
CA ASN A 284 -12.28 -1.06 3.54
C ASN A 284 -11.22 -0.10 4.08
N PHE A 285 -10.83 0.83 3.25
CA PHE A 285 -9.96 1.92 3.71
C PHE A 285 -10.63 3.28 3.49
N ASN A 286 -10.37 4.16 4.42
CA ASN A 286 -10.69 5.59 4.35
C ASN A 286 -9.43 6.33 4.78
N ILE A 287 -8.63 6.69 3.79
CA ILE A 287 -7.27 7.18 3.98
C ILE A 287 -7.28 8.69 3.88
N GLY A 288 -6.73 9.38 4.87
CA GLY A 288 -6.34 10.78 4.77
C GLY A 288 -5.12 10.89 3.85
N LEU A 289 -5.21 11.71 2.82
CA LEU A 289 -4.16 11.89 1.83
C LEU A 289 -3.67 13.33 1.89
N ASN A 290 -2.36 13.53 2.03
CA ASN A 290 -1.71 14.82 1.84
C ASN A 290 -0.92 14.77 0.53
N VAL A 291 -1.35 15.55 -0.47
CA VAL A 291 -0.65 15.67 -1.74
C VAL A 291 0.20 16.94 -1.69
N GLU A 292 1.50 16.77 -1.75
CA GLU A 292 2.45 17.88 -1.80
C GLU A 292 2.87 18.14 -3.24
N VAL A 293 2.67 19.38 -3.71
CA VAL A 293 3.11 19.85 -5.02
C VAL A 293 4.18 20.92 -4.79
N GLU A 294 5.39 20.68 -5.27
CA GLU A 294 6.47 21.66 -5.14
C GLU A 294 6.08 22.99 -5.81
N MET A 295 6.29 24.10 -5.12
CA MET A 295 6.01 25.46 -5.63
C MET A 295 6.74 25.73 -6.94
N LYS A 296 7.98 25.21 -7.06
CA LYS A 296 8.75 25.31 -8.30
C LYS A 296 8.05 24.64 -9.47
N LYS A 297 7.48 23.45 -9.25
CA LYS A 297 6.76 22.70 -10.30
C LYS A 297 5.47 23.41 -10.71
N LEU A 298 4.73 23.93 -9.75
CA LEU A 298 3.55 24.75 -10.01
C LEU A 298 3.90 25.98 -10.86
N LYS A 299 4.97 26.69 -10.50
CA LYS A 299 5.47 27.83 -11.26
C LYS A 299 5.83 27.46 -12.70
N GLU A 300 6.56 26.37 -12.92
CA GLU A 300 6.93 25.89 -14.26
C GLU A 300 5.71 25.59 -15.13
N ILE A 301 4.68 24.96 -14.58
CA ILE A 301 3.43 24.65 -15.27
C ILE A 301 2.75 25.95 -15.70
N VAL A 302 2.56 26.91 -14.79
CA VAL A 302 1.88 28.16 -15.08
C VAL A 302 2.69 29.01 -16.07
N GLN A 303 4.02 29.07 -15.92
CA GLN A 303 4.90 29.82 -16.82
C GLN A 303 4.76 29.33 -18.26
N LYS A 304 4.74 28.02 -18.48
CA LYS A 304 4.60 27.42 -19.81
C LYS A 304 3.32 27.84 -20.53
N GLU A 305 2.24 28.06 -19.79
CA GLU A 305 0.94 28.39 -20.35
C GLU A 305 0.72 29.89 -20.57
N ILE A 306 1.36 30.75 -19.77
CA ILE A 306 1.02 32.18 -19.74
C ILE A 306 2.10 33.09 -20.35
N ILE A 307 3.38 32.71 -20.32
CA ILE A 307 4.47 33.56 -20.88
C ILE A 307 4.24 33.79 -22.37
N GLY A 308 4.42 35.04 -22.81
CA GLY A 308 4.20 35.46 -24.20
C GLY A 308 2.76 35.80 -24.54
N LYS A 309 1.79 35.53 -23.67
CA LYS A 309 0.40 35.97 -23.90
C LYS A 309 0.31 37.47 -23.91
N THR A 310 -0.55 37.97 -24.80
CA THR A 310 -0.75 39.38 -25.04
C THR A 310 -2.13 39.83 -24.54
N PHE A 311 -2.16 40.96 -23.87
CA PHE A 311 -3.40 41.66 -23.54
C PHE A 311 -3.46 43.04 -24.23
N GLU A 312 -4.54 43.31 -24.92
CA GLU A 312 -4.78 44.52 -25.68
C GLU A 312 -6.09 45.19 -25.28
N GLN A 313 -6.05 46.49 -25.05
CA GLN A 313 -7.24 47.32 -24.82
C GLN A 313 -7.09 48.68 -25.49
N GLY A 314 -7.83 48.92 -26.52
CA GLY A 314 -7.71 50.12 -27.35
C GLY A 314 -6.34 50.17 -28.03
N ARG A 315 -5.58 51.25 -27.78
CA ARG A 315 -4.20 51.42 -28.27
C ARG A 315 -3.13 50.84 -27.33
N ASN A 316 -3.56 50.35 -26.17
CA ASN A 316 -2.63 49.83 -25.15
C ASN A 316 -2.45 48.32 -25.36
N LYS A 317 -1.19 47.87 -25.23
CA LYS A 317 -0.80 46.48 -25.38
C LYS A 317 0.26 46.13 -24.35
N ILE A 318 0.09 45.01 -23.68
CA ILE A 318 1.14 44.38 -22.84
C ILE A 318 1.34 42.95 -23.23
N ILE A 319 2.54 42.44 -22.98
CA ILE A 319 2.96 41.05 -23.14
C ILE A 319 3.44 40.58 -21.78
N ILE A 320 3.01 39.39 -21.38
CA ILE A 320 3.48 38.73 -20.17
C ILE A 320 4.88 38.20 -20.41
N ASN A 321 5.87 38.71 -19.65
CA ASN A 321 7.27 38.37 -19.82
C ASN A 321 7.75 37.33 -18.80
N GLU A 322 7.26 37.41 -17.55
CA GLU A 322 7.63 36.51 -16.48
C GLU A 322 6.49 36.39 -15.47
N ILE A 323 6.43 35.23 -14.78
CA ILE A 323 5.51 35.00 -13.67
C ILE A 323 6.28 34.53 -12.46
N ASP A 324 5.94 35.08 -11.29
CA ASP A 324 6.35 34.64 -9.99
C ASP A 324 5.12 34.20 -9.17
N ILE A 325 5.25 33.10 -8.42
CA ILE A 325 4.15 32.53 -7.62
C ILE A 325 4.70 32.22 -6.23
N TYR A 326 4.00 32.71 -5.19
CA TYR A 326 4.37 32.48 -3.79
C TYR A 326 3.17 32.67 -2.86
N GLY A 327 3.34 32.37 -1.57
CA GLY A 327 2.28 32.49 -0.56
C GLY A 327 2.36 33.80 0.24
N HIS A 328 1.21 34.33 0.60
CA HIS A 328 1.06 35.47 1.51
C HIS A 328 -0.22 35.29 2.34
N ASP A 329 -0.06 35.05 3.65
CA ASP A 329 -1.15 34.91 4.62
C ASP A 329 -2.27 33.92 4.19
N GLY A 330 -1.86 32.78 3.61
CA GLY A 330 -2.78 31.74 3.13
C GLY A 330 -3.39 32.00 1.74
N PHE A 331 -3.01 33.12 1.10
CA PHE A 331 -3.37 33.43 -0.29
C PHE A 331 -2.21 33.07 -1.23
N LEU A 332 -2.54 32.73 -2.46
CA LEU A 332 -1.56 32.65 -3.53
C LEU A 332 -1.35 34.02 -4.13
N VAL A 333 -0.11 34.47 -4.19
CA VAL A 333 0.28 35.68 -4.90
C VAL A 333 0.83 35.32 -6.26
N VAL A 334 0.31 35.97 -7.30
CA VAL A 334 0.78 35.84 -8.68
C VAL A 334 1.36 37.18 -9.12
N GLY A 335 2.67 37.25 -9.21
CA GLY A 335 3.40 38.41 -9.73
C GLY A 335 3.58 38.29 -11.24
N VAL A 336 2.87 39.08 -12.02
CA VAL A 336 2.88 39.07 -13.48
C VAL A 336 3.77 40.23 -13.98
N ASN A 337 4.98 39.89 -14.45
CA ASN A 337 5.85 40.90 -15.09
C ASN A 337 5.39 41.14 -16.52
N VAL A 338 5.13 42.37 -16.86
CA VAL A 338 4.61 42.82 -18.16
C VAL A 338 5.54 43.81 -18.83
N ILE A 339 5.56 43.76 -20.16
CA ILE A 339 6.25 44.71 -21.06
C ILE A 339 5.28 45.23 -22.12
N GLY A 340 5.55 46.39 -22.66
CA GLY A 340 4.74 47.03 -23.68
C GLY A 340 4.33 48.44 -23.30
N SER A 341 3.05 48.81 -23.40
CA SER A 341 2.54 50.14 -23.00
C SER A 341 2.76 50.44 -21.53
N VAL A 342 2.91 49.41 -20.72
CA VAL A 342 3.31 49.46 -19.30
C VAL A 342 4.41 48.44 -19.09
N LYS A 343 5.40 48.77 -18.25
CA LYS A 343 6.49 47.89 -17.86
C LYS A 343 6.59 47.79 -16.35
N GLY A 344 6.60 46.56 -15.82
CA GLY A 344 6.74 46.30 -14.39
C GLY A 344 5.97 45.06 -13.96
N THR A 345 5.91 44.82 -12.66
CA THR A 345 5.22 43.62 -12.11
C THR A 345 3.89 44.02 -11.49
N ILE A 346 2.84 43.35 -11.87
CA ILE A 346 1.47 43.43 -11.38
C ILE A 346 1.26 42.29 -10.42
N TYR A 347 0.90 42.56 -9.16
CA TYR A 347 0.63 41.52 -8.17
C TYR A 347 -0.88 41.32 -8.04
N CYS A 348 -1.29 40.04 -8.20
CA CYS A 348 -2.66 39.57 -7.98
C CYS A 348 -2.66 38.57 -6.84
N VAL A 349 -3.74 38.48 -6.10
CA VAL A 349 -3.92 37.62 -4.95
C VAL A 349 -5.21 36.82 -5.10
N GLY A 350 -5.24 35.61 -4.60
CA GLY A 350 -6.44 34.77 -4.59
C GLY A 350 -6.30 33.55 -3.70
N LYS A 351 -7.40 32.91 -3.39
CA LYS A 351 -7.45 31.66 -2.61
C LYS A 351 -7.50 30.45 -3.52
N LEU A 352 -6.62 29.47 -3.25
CA LEU A 352 -6.71 28.17 -3.89
C LEU A 352 -7.83 27.34 -3.27
N TYR A 353 -8.63 26.71 -4.09
CA TYR A 353 -9.56 25.66 -3.69
C TYR A 353 -9.64 24.57 -4.75
N PHE A 354 -10.07 23.38 -4.33
CA PHE A 354 -10.29 22.27 -5.24
C PHE A 354 -11.78 22.03 -5.43
N ASP A 355 -12.23 22.11 -6.67
CA ASP A 355 -13.60 21.83 -7.06
C ASP A 355 -13.73 20.32 -7.35
N ASN A 356 -14.35 19.59 -6.41
CA ASN A 356 -14.50 18.13 -6.51
C ASN A 356 -15.50 17.69 -7.58
N GLU A 357 -16.44 18.53 -8.00
CA GLU A 357 -17.46 18.17 -9.01
C GLU A 357 -16.83 18.09 -10.41
N VAL A 358 -15.99 19.07 -10.73
CA VAL A 358 -15.30 19.14 -12.02
C VAL A 358 -13.84 18.70 -11.94
N GLN A 359 -13.36 18.33 -10.75
CA GLN A 359 -11.99 17.91 -10.46
C GLN A 359 -10.95 18.89 -10.99
N SER A 360 -11.05 20.14 -10.56
CA SER A 360 -10.14 21.20 -10.98
C SER A 360 -9.62 22.00 -9.78
N LEU A 361 -8.34 22.35 -9.84
CA LEU A 361 -7.76 23.35 -8.94
C LEU A 361 -8.13 24.73 -9.46
N ARG A 362 -8.70 25.56 -8.63
CA ARG A 362 -9.19 26.89 -8.97
C ARG A 362 -8.69 27.92 -8.00
N ILE A 363 -8.69 29.18 -8.47
CA ILE A 363 -8.47 30.34 -7.62
C ILE A 363 -9.81 31.10 -7.47
N THR A 364 -10.19 31.41 -6.22
CA THR A 364 -11.31 32.31 -5.92
C THR A 364 -10.81 33.64 -5.37
N ASP A 365 -11.68 34.60 -5.33
CA ASP A 365 -11.39 35.96 -4.81
C ASP A 365 -10.14 36.57 -5.48
N PHE A 366 -9.94 36.21 -6.79
CA PHE A 366 -8.80 36.68 -7.56
C PHE A 366 -8.94 38.15 -7.90
N ASP A 367 -8.10 38.99 -7.28
CA ASP A 367 -8.09 40.47 -7.48
C ASP A 367 -6.65 40.98 -7.46
N PHE A 368 -6.48 42.26 -7.82
CA PHE A 368 -5.21 42.94 -7.65
C PHE A 368 -4.89 43.13 -6.16
N ASP A 369 -3.62 42.96 -5.81
CA ASP A 369 -3.14 43.40 -4.50
C ASP A 369 -3.41 44.91 -4.30
N VAL A 370 -3.62 45.34 -3.06
CA VAL A 370 -4.02 46.73 -2.73
C VAL A 370 -3.01 47.76 -3.23
N LYS A 371 -1.69 47.51 -3.06
CA LYS A 371 -0.63 48.38 -3.56
C LYS A 371 -0.61 48.44 -5.07
N THR A 372 -0.83 47.30 -5.73
CA THR A 372 -0.98 47.18 -7.18
C THR A 372 -2.17 48.01 -7.66
N LYS A 373 -3.33 47.87 -7.05
CA LYS A 373 -4.55 48.60 -7.40
C LYS A 373 -4.34 50.09 -7.33
N ASN A 374 -3.75 50.58 -6.25
CA ASN A 374 -3.44 51.99 -6.06
C ASN A 374 -2.45 52.56 -7.08
N ALA A 375 -1.44 51.78 -7.46
CA ALA A 375 -0.47 52.17 -8.47
C ALA A 375 -1.07 52.22 -9.87
N LEU A 376 -1.91 51.21 -10.22
CA LEU A 376 -2.60 51.16 -11.52
C LEU A 376 -3.62 52.30 -11.72
N VAL A 377 -4.34 52.69 -10.68
CA VAL A 377 -5.23 53.89 -10.73
C VAL A 377 -4.50 55.13 -11.21
N LYS A 378 -3.24 55.29 -10.76
CA LYS A 378 -2.44 56.48 -11.07
C LYS A 378 -1.75 56.43 -12.44
N SER A 379 -1.37 55.23 -12.92
CA SER A 379 -0.45 55.10 -14.06
C SER A 379 -0.99 54.25 -15.21
N ALA A 380 -1.93 53.35 -14.94
CA ALA A 380 -2.44 52.42 -15.95
C ALA A 380 -3.88 51.98 -15.64
N ASN A 381 -4.78 52.90 -15.38
CA ASN A 381 -6.18 52.66 -14.98
C ASN A 381 -6.92 51.70 -15.94
N TRP A 382 -6.52 51.66 -17.22
CA TRP A 382 -7.07 50.75 -18.23
C TRP A 382 -6.83 49.25 -17.90
N LEU A 383 -5.80 48.95 -17.09
CA LEU A 383 -5.53 47.58 -16.62
C LEU A 383 -6.47 47.11 -15.48
N LEU A 384 -7.07 48.05 -14.76
CA LEU A 384 -7.98 47.74 -13.64
C LEU A 384 -9.32 47.17 -14.08
N HIS A 385 -9.60 47.15 -15.40
CA HIS A 385 -10.81 46.54 -15.88
C HIS A 385 -10.81 45.03 -15.64
N LYS A 386 -11.95 44.49 -15.24
CA LYS A 386 -12.18 43.06 -15.04
C LYS A 386 -11.67 42.16 -16.21
N LYS A 387 -11.59 42.77 -17.41
CA LYS A 387 -11.04 42.11 -18.60
C LYS A 387 -9.60 41.63 -18.44
N PHE A 388 -8.73 42.31 -17.66
CA PHE A 388 -7.37 41.80 -17.44
C PHE A 388 -7.38 40.59 -16.52
N LEU A 389 -8.11 40.63 -15.41
CA LEU A 389 -8.25 39.49 -14.51
C LEU A 389 -8.91 38.29 -15.19
N SER A 390 -10.01 38.55 -15.95
CA SER A 390 -10.71 37.49 -16.69
C SER A 390 -9.89 36.86 -17.83
N LEU A 391 -8.81 37.53 -18.27
CA LEU A 391 -7.88 36.96 -19.22
C LEU A 391 -6.87 36.00 -18.56
N ILE A 392 -6.52 36.26 -17.31
CA ILE A 392 -5.57 35.44 -16.54
C ILE A 392 -6.27 34.29 -15.84
N GLU A 393 -7.48 34.53 -15.32
CA GLU A 393 -8.26 33.57 -14.52
C GLU A 393 -8.41 32.18 -15.17
N PRO A 394 -8.66 32.01 -16.48
CA PRO A 394 -8.74 30.70 -17.12
C PRO A 394 -7.44 29.89 -17.00
N TYR A 395 -6.28 30.56 -16.99
CA TYR A 395 -4.97 29.91 -16.82
C TYR A 395 -4.64 29.59 -15.35
N LEU A 396 -5.42 30.11 -14.42
CA LEU A 396 -5.36 29.80 -13.02
C LEU A 396 -6.35 28.70 -12.61
N THR A 397 -7.18 28.25 -13.57
CA THR A 397 -8.02 27.06 -13.43
C THR A 397 -7.30 25.90 -14.09
N VAL A 398 -6.84 24.95 -13.28
CA VAL A 398 -6.14 23.75 -13.77
C VAL A 398 -7.09 22.57 -13.70
N PRO A 399 -7.64 22.11 -14.83
CA PRO A 399 -8.44 20.89 -14.87
C PRO A 399 -7.53 19.71 -14.58
N LEU A 400 -7.83 18.93 -13.55
CA LEU A 400 -7.04 17.78 -13.09
C LEU A 400 -7.81 16.46 -13.21
N LYS A 401 -8.98 16.50 -13.84
CA LYS A 401 -9.83 15.30 -13.95
C LYS A 401 -9.12 14.16 -14.68
N LYS A 402 -8.49 14.47 -15.79
CA LYS A 402 -7.79 13.46 -16.61
C LYS A 402 -6.65 12.85 -15.81
N GLU A 403 -5.81 13.67 -15.19
CA GLU A 403 -4.65 13.26 -14.39
C GLU A 403 -5.06 12.44 -13.19
N ILE A 404 -6.12 12.84 -12.50
CA ILE A 404 -6.67 12.09 -11.36
C ILE A 404 -7.21 10.74 -11.81
N ASP A 405 -7.99 10.70 -12.90
CA ASP A 405 -8.55 9.47 -13.45
C ASP A 405 -7.42 8.51 -13.92
N GLU A 406 -6.36 9.02 -14.55
CA GLU A 406 -5.20 8.24 -14.97
C GLU A 406 -4.43 7.67 -13.76
N VAL A 407 -4.19 8.46 -12.73
CA VAL A 407 -3.55 7.98 -11.49
C VAL A 407 -4.41 6.95 -10.79
N ILE A 408 -5.73 7.14 -10.71
CA ILE A 408 -6.64 6.14 -10.14
C ILE A 408 -6.60 4.85 -10.95
N GLN A 409 -6.60 4.95 -12.28
CA GLN A 409 -6.56 3.79 -13.18
C GLN A 409 -5.23 3.04 -13.04
N SER A 410 -4.10 3.74 -13.05
CA SER A 410 -2.77 3.15 -12.85
C SER A 410 -2.67 2.47 -11.49
N SER A 411 -3.17 3.13 -10.43
CA SER A 411 -3.20 2.58 -9.08
C SER A 411 -4.08 1.33 -9.00
N ASN A 412 -5.26 1.33 -9.64
CA ASN A 412 -6.15 0.17 -9.65
C ASN A 412 -5.54 -1.00 -10.45
N THR A 413 -4.83 -0.72 -11.54
CA THR A 413 -4.09 -1.74 -12.30
C THR A 413 -2.97 -2.34 -11.46
N MET A 414 -2.24 -1.53 -10.71
CA MET A 414 -1.21 -2.01 -9.77
C MET A 414 -1.83 -2.85 -8.65
N LEU A 415 -2.97 -2.40 -8.11
CA LEU A 415 -3.65 -3.08 -7.00
C LEU A 415 -4.40 -4.34 -7.43
N ASP A 416 -4.64 -4.59 -8.72
CA ASP A 416 -5.37 -5.80 -9.18
C ASP A 416 -4.57 -7.08 -8.91
N ASN A 417 -3.24 -7.01 -8.87
CA ASN A 417 -2.38 -8.14 -8.50
C ASN A 417 -1.02 -7.69 -7.94
N TYR A 418 -1.04 -6.95 -6.85
CA TYR A 418 0.20 -6.49 -6.20
C TYR A 418 0.80 -7.60 -5.35
N THR A 419 1.98 -8.08 -5.70
CA THR A 419 2.70 -9.09 -4.91
C THR A 419 3.39 -8.44 -3.72
N ILE A 420 2.94 -8.79 -2.50
CA ILE A 420 3.57 -8.33 -1.25
C ILE A 420 4.83 -9.15 -0.98
N THR A 421 4.69 -10.48 -1.01
CA THR A 421 5.77 -11.45 -0.87
C THR A 421 5.42 -12.72 -1.65
N LYS A 422 6.33 -13.68 -1.74
CA LYS A 422 6.09 -14.93 -2.47
C LYS A 422 4.84 -15.63 -1.92
N GLY A 423 3.90 -15.96 -2.80
CA GLY A 423 2.64 -16.61 -2.44
C GLY A 423 1.57 -15.71 -1.83
N VAL A 424 1.85 -14.41 -1.56
CA VAL A 424 0.88 -13.46 -1.00
C VAL A 424 0.70 -12.29 -1.94
N SER A 425 -0.51 -12.10 -2.43
CA SER A 425 -0.89 -10.98 -3.30
C SER A 425 -2.02 -10.16 -2.70
N LEU A 426 -2.04 -8.88 -3.09
CA LEU A 426 -3.06 -7.92 -2.72
C LEU A 426 -3.89 -7.60 -3.96
N LYS A 427 -5.21 -7.65 -3.83
CA LYS A 427 -6.14 -7.05 -4.77
C LYS A 427 -6.86 -5.89 -4.12
N GLY A 428 -7.06 -4.82 -4.89
CA GLY A 428 -7.74 -3.66 -4.35
C GLY A 428 -8.40 -2.80 -5.41
N LYS A 429 -9.24 -1.90 -4.94
CA LYS A 429 -9.87 -0.90 -5.78
C LYS A 429 -10.02 0.41 -5.04
N ILE A 430 -9.53 1.47 -5.64
CA ILE A 430 -9.84 2.84 -5.25
C ILE A 430 -11.20 3.18 -5.84
N ASN A 431 -12.14 3.55 -4.99
CA ASN A 431 -13.51 3.87 -5.38
C ASN A 431 -13.71 5.37 -5.59
N SER A 432 -13.07 6.21 -4.77
CA SER A 432 -13.18 7.67 -4.87
C SER A 432 -12.00 8.36 -4.22
N VAL A 433 -11.68 9.53 -4.76
CA VAL A 433 -10.79 10.52 -4.16
C VAL A 433 -11.54 11.85 -4.03
N THR A 434 -11.35 12.56 -2.92
CA THR A 434 -11.91 13.91 -2.70
C THR A 434 -10.86 14.78 -2.05
N PHE A 435 -10.81 16.06 -2.43
CA PHE A 435 -9.88 17.02 -1.86
C PHE A 435 -10.64 18.10 -1.12
N ASN A 436 -10.12 18.59 0.02
CA ASN A 436 -10.85 19.51 0.90
C ASN A 436 -10.09 20.81 1.14
N ASN A 437 -8.92 20.74 1.77
CA ASN A 437 -8.16 21.90 2.21
C ASN A 437 -6.87 22.02 1.42
N ILE A 438 -6.44 23.26 1.20
CA ILE A 438 -5.18 23.57 0.55
C ILE A 438 -4.42 24.51 1.45
N ASP A 439 -3.18 24.14 1.79
CA ASP A 439 -2.24 24.97 2.53
C ASP A 439 -1.09 25.38 1.62
N ILE A 440 -0.64 26.62 1.72
CA ILE A 440 0.47 27.16 0.95
C ILE A 440 1.66 27.34 1.90
N THR A 441 2.74 26.60 1.63
CA THR A 441 4.00 26.70 2.36
C THR A 441 5.05 27.47 1.54
N ASN A 442 6.21 27.69 2.12
CA ASN A 442 7.33 28.34 1.41
C ASN A 442 7.89 27.52 0.23
N SER A 443 7.72 26.20 0.25
CA SER A 443 8.28 25.29 -0.74
C SER A 443 7.26 24.55 -1.58
N SER A 444 6.00 24.47 -1.10
CA SER A 444 4.98 23.61 -1.71
C SER A 444 3.56 24.10 -1.46
N VAL A 445 2.65 23.58 -2.25
CA VAL A 445 1.20 23.59 -2.01
C VAL A 445 0.81 22.20 -1.52
N ILE A 446 0.19 22.12 -0.34
CA ILE A 446 -0.28 20.87 0.26
C ILE A 446 -1.79 20.80 0.09
N ILE A 447 -2.24 19.79 -0.65
CA ILE A 447 -3.66 19.52 -0.90
C ILE A 447 -4.07 18.34 -0.05
N ARG A 448 -5.01 18.53 0.87
CA ARG A 448 -5.53 17.48 1.74
C ARG A 448 -6.73 16.81 1.10
N GLY A 449 -6.72 15.48 1.10
CA GLY A 449 -7.76 14.69 0.50
C GLY A 449 -8.15 13.47 1.32
N LYS A 450 -9.13 12.75 0.80
CA LYS A 450 -9.58 11.46 1.32
C LYS A 450 -9.66 10.48 0.16
N LEU A 451 -9.09 9.30 0.37
CA LEU A 451 -9.11 8.18 -0.55
C LEU A 451 -9.94 7.05 0.07
N LYS A 452 -10.91 6.54 -0.66
CA LYS A 452 -11.74 5.42 -0.20
C LYS A 452 -11.65 4.26 -1.17
N GLY A 453 -11.65 3.06 -0.61
CA GLY A 453 -11.59 1.84 -1.41
C GLY A 453 -11.69 0.58 -0.56
N ASN A 454 -11.36 -0.55 -1.18
CA ASN A 454 -11.29 -1.85 -0.52
C ASN A 454 -10.01 -2.58 -0.91
N LEU A 455 -9.55 -3.45 -0.01
CA LEU A 455 -8.37 -4.29 -0.18
C LEU A 455 -8.71 -5.71 0.25
N LYS A 456 -8.18 -6.67 -0.48
CA LYS A 456 -8.30 -8.09 -0.17
C LYS A 456 -6.94 -8.77 -0.38
N LEU A 457 -6.53 -9.56 0.60
CA LEU A 457 -5.33 -10.39 0.53
C LEU A 457 -5.70 -11.79 0.04
N PHE A 458 -4.85 -12.34 -0.80
CA PHE A 458 -4.95 -13.71 -1.28
C PHE A 458 -3.65 -14.45 -0.95
N VAL A 459 -3.81 -15.64 -0.39
CA VAL A 459 -2.71 -16.59 -0.26
C VAL A 459 -2.86 -17.60 -1.39
N ASN A 460 -2.01 -17.45 -2.42
CA ASN A 460 -2.09 -18.27 -3.63
C ASN A 460 -1.29 -19.57 -3.51
N GLN A 461 -0.23 -19.53 -2.71
CA GLN A 461 0.64 -20.70 -2.49
C GLN A 461 1.34 -20.50 -1.14
N LEU A 462 1.23 -21.49 -0.27
CA LEU A 462 2.12 -21.62 0.88
C LEU A 462 3.30 -22.46 0.41
N ASP A 463 4.43 -21.82 0.18
CA ASP A 463 5.70 -22.55 -0.01
C ASP A 463 6.23 -22.89 1.40
N PHE A 464 6.07 -24.14 1.77
CA PHE A 464 6.62 -24.72 3.00
C PHE A 464 8.06 -25.14 2.80
#